data_0f2766036559bcb74cced00f469d3cba
#
_entry.id   0f2766036559bcb74cced00f469d3cba
#
_cell.length_a   1.000
_cell.length_b   1.000
_cell.length_c   1.000
_cell.angle_alpha   90.00
_cell.angle_beta   90.00
_cell.angle_gamma   90.00
#
_symmetry.space_group_name_H-M   'P 1'
#
loop_
_entity.id
_entity.type
_entity.pdbx_description
1 polymer ?
#
loop_
_entity_poly.entity_id
_entity_poly.type
_entity_poly.pdbx_seq_one_letter_code
_entity_poly.pdbx_strand_id
1 'polypeptide(L)'
;SGPTEAGVFYGIQTLRKSIPVAQGVDIALPAVEINDYPRFSYRGAHLDVSRHFFPVDSVKRFIDMLALHNMNRFHWHLTDDQGWRIEIKGLPELTEVGSKRTETVIGHNSGKYDGKPYGGFFTQEEAKEIVAYAAERTYHGYS
;
A
#
# COMPACT_ATOMS: atom_id res chain seq x y z
N SER A 1 11.90 -23.38 -2.57
CA SER A 1 12.28 -23.02 -3.95
C SER A 1 11.07 -22.53 -4.72
N GLY A 2 11.27 -21.62 -5.66
CA GLY A 2 10.23 -21.12 -6.54
C GLY A 2 10.80 -20.91 -7.95
N PRO A 3 9.98 -20.99 -9.01
CA PRO A 3 10.45 -20.86 -10.39
C PRO A 3 10.81 -19.41 -10.76
N THR A 4 10.43 -18.44 -9.94
CA THR A 4 10.68 -17.00 -10.13
C THR A 4 11.09 -16.36 -8.81
N GLU A 5 11.68 -15.16 -8.88
CA GLU A 5 11.99 -14.35 -7.68
C GLU A 5 10.74 -14.08 -6.83
N ALA A 6 9.62 -13.78 -7.48
CA ALA A 6 8.33 -13.61 -6.82
C ALA A 6 7.89 -14.89 -6.10
N GLY A 7 8.07 -16.07 -6.73
CA GLY A 7 7.77 -17.35 -6.12
C GLY A 7 8.61 -17.61 -4.87
N VAL A 8 9.91 -17.26 -4.90
CA VAL A 8 10.79 -17.36 -3.73
C VAL A 8 10.34 -16.42 -2.62
N PHE A 9 10.01 -15.16 -2.98
CA PHE A 9 9.51 -14.17 -2.02
C PHE A 9 8.24 -14.67 -1.30
N TYR A 10 7.24 -15.18 -2.04
CA TYR A 10 6.02 -15.69 -1.44
C TYR A 10 6.24 -16.96 -0.60
N GLY A 11 7.21 -17.81 -0.99
CA GLY A 11 7.64 -18.94 -0.18
C GLY A 11 8.22 -18.50 1.18
N ILE A 12 8.99 -17.40 1.20
CA ILE A 12 9.48 -16.80 2.43
C ILE A 12 8.32 -16.27 3.29
N GLN A 13 7.30 -15.66 2.70
CA GLN A 13 6.12 -15.21 3.46
C GLN A 13 5.36 -16.39 4.07
N THR A 14 5.26 -17.52 3.37
CA THR A 14 4.66 -18.75 3.90
C THR A 14 5.45 -19.29 5.08
N LEU A 15 6.79 -19.33 4.96
CA LEU A 15 7.67 -19.72 6.07
C LEU A 15 7.52 -18.78 7.27
N ARG A 16 7.54 -17.46 7.05
CA ARG A 16 7.33 -16.45 8.13
C ARG A 16 6.01 -16.65 8.89
N LYS A 17 4.94 -16.98 8.19
CA LYS A 17 3.62 -17.23 8.81
C LYS A 17 3.57 -18.54 9.59
N SER A 18 4.42 -19.52 9.29
CA SER A 18 4.50 -20.76 10.03
C SER A 18 5.35 -20.67 11.31
N ILE A 19 6.07 -19.57 11.52
CA ILE A 19 6.83 -19.32 12.73
C ILE A 19 5.87 -18.88 13.86
N PRO A 20 5.80 -19.60 15.00
CA PRO A 20 4.98 -19.19 16.13
C PRO A 20 5.40 -17.81 16.66
N VAL A 21 4.42 -17.01 17.07
CA VAL A 21 4.67 -15.72 17.75
C VAL A 21 5.03 -16.03 19.20
N ALA A 22 6.29 -16.38 19.45
CA ALA A 22 6.83 -16.59 20.80
C ALA A 22 8.11 -15.77 20.97
N GLN A 23 8.26 -15.12 22.14
CA GLN A 23 9.47 -14.37 22.47
C GLN A 23 10.42 -15.25 23.30
N GLY A 24 11.70 -15.26 22.90
CA GLY A 24 12.79 -15.77 23.74
C GLY A 24 12.88 -17.29 23.90
N VAL A 25 12.32 -18.07 22.97
CA VAL A 25 12.41 -19.53 22.94
C VAL A 25 12.96 -20.02 21.60
N ASP A 26 13.65 -21.15 21.62
CA ASP A 26 14.01 -21.86 20.40
C ASP A 26 12.74 -22.30 19.66
N ILE A 27 12.63 -21.93 18.38
CA ILE A 27 11.49 -22.28 17.56
C ILE A 27 11.79 -23.59 16.84
N ALA A 28 11.11 -24.66 17.23
CA ALA A 28 11.11 -25.91 16.49
C ALA A 28 10.02 -25.88 15.42
N LEU A 29 10.42 -25.95 14.17
CA LEU A 29 9.48 -26.14 13.06
C LEU A 29 9.40 -27.64 12.73
N PRO A 30 8.21 -28.22 12.55
CA PRO A 30 8.08 -29.59 12.11
C PRO A 30 8.67 -29.75 10.70
N ALA A 31 9.24 -30.92 10.42
CA ALA A 31 9.66 -31.26 9.07
C ALA A 31 8.40 -31.43 8.19
N VAL A 32 8.19 -30.48 7.27
CA VAL A 32 7.02 -30.47 6.38
C VAL A 32 7.46 -30.16 4.95
N GLU A 33 6.73 -30.71 4.00
CA GLU A 33 6.79 -30.32 2.61
C GLU A 33 5.54 -29.48 2.30
N ILE A 34 5.74 -28.26 1.80
CA ILE A 34 4.66 -27.33 1.45
C ILE A 34 4.70 -27.12 -0.06
N ASN A 35 3.65 -27.51 -0.73
CA ASN A 35 3.44 -27.27 -2.15
C ASN A 35 2.33 -26.21 -2.29
N ASP A 36 2.75 -24.96 -2.54
CA ASP A 36 1.87 -23.80 -2.53
C ASP A 36 1.96 -23.04 -3.86
N TYR A 37 0.80 -22.68 -4.40
CA TYR A 37 0.67 -21.87 -5.60
C TYR A 37 -0.58 -21.00 -5.53
N PRO A 38 -0.56 -19.83 -6.18
CA PRO A 38 -1.70 -18.91 -6.11
C PRO A 38 -2.89 -19.46 -6.92
N ARG A 39 -4.07 -19.46 -6.31
CA ARG A 39 -5.33 -19.81 -6.97
C ARG A 39 -5.74 -18.77 -8.02
N PHE A 40 -5.43 -17.49 -7.76
CA PHE A 40 -5.75 -16.35 -8.62
C PHE A 40 -4.47 -15.61 -9.02
N SER A 41 -4.34 -15.29 -10.29
CA SER A 41 -3.21 -14.50 -10.82
C SER A 41 -3.26 -13.04 -10.34
N TYR A 42 -4.44 -12.46 -10.16
CA TYR A 42 -4.65 -11.13 -9.59
C TYR A 42 -5.07 -11.24 -8.12
N ARG A 43 -4.28 -10.67 -7.24
CA ARG A 43 -4.54 -10.60 -5.79
C ARG A 43 -4.16 -9.22 -5.32
N GLY A 44 -5.13 -8.34 -5.24
CA GLY A 44 -4.88 -6.93 -4.99
C GLY A 44 -5.72 -6.33 -3.89
N ALA A 45 -5.30 -5.17 -3.44
CA ALA A 45 -6.08 -4.30 -2.60
C ALA A 45 -5.93 -2.84 -3.03
N HIS A 46 -6.90 -2.05 -2.64
CA HIS A 46 -7.05 -0.65 -2.98
C HIS A 46 -6.81 0.20 -1.73
N LEU A 47 -6.02 1.28 -1.87
CA LEU A 47 -5.86 2.30 -0.86
C LEU A 47 -6.25 3.66 -1.45
N ASP A 48 -7.31 4.24 -0.92
CA ASP A 48 -7.76 5.58 -1.26
C ASP A 48 -7.03 6.62 -0.40
N VAL A 49 -6.10 7.34 -1.03
CA VAL A 49 -5.38 8.46 -0.40
C VAL A 49 -5.97 9.82 -0.80
N SER A 50 -6.95 9.82 -1.69
CA SER A 50 -7.63 11.03 -2.16
C SER A 50 -8.56 11.58 -1.07
N ARG A 51 -9.46 10.75 -0.52
CA ARG A 51 -10.37 11.17 0.55
C ARG A 51 -9.62 11.48 1.83
N HIS A 52 -8.62 10.66 2.18
CA HIS A 52 -7.71 10.91 3.29
C HIS A 52 -6.27 10.63 2.89
N PHE A 53 -5.42 11.63 3.01
CA PHE A 53 -4.01 11.52 2.68
C PHE A 53 -3.28 10.69 3.75
N PHE A 54 -2.48 9.72 3.28
CA PHE A 54 -1.59 8.93 4.13
C PHE A 54 -0.14 9.20 3.73
N PRO A 55 0.76 9.51 4.66
CA PRO A 55 2.17 9.77 4.35
C PRO A 55 2.88 8.51 3.83
N VAL A 56 4.03 8.72 3.21
CA VAL A 56 4.88 7.67 2.58
C VAL A 56 5.04 6.43 3.46
N ASP A 57 5.37 6.62 4.74
CA ASP A 57 5.58 5.49 5.66
C ASP A 57 4.32 4.65 5.88
N SER A 58 3.15 5.28 5.87
CA SER A 58 1.87 4.57 6.01
C SER A 58 1.56 3.75 4.75
N VAL A 59 1.85 4.29 3.57
CA VAL A 59 1.70 3.56 2.30
C VAL A 59 2.67 2.38 2.25
N LYS A 60 3.92 2.55 2.67
CA LYS A 60 4.90 1.46 2.75
C LYS A 60 4.44 0.36 3.71
N ARG A 61 3.91 0.69 4.88
CA ARG A 61 3.34 -0.29 5.82
C ARG A 61 2.16 -1.05 5.20
N PHE A 62 1.31 -0.35 4.44
CA PHE A 62 0.22 -1.01 3.71
C PHE A 62 0.75 -2.00 2.68
N ILE A 63 1.80 -1.65 1.93
CA ILE A 63 2.48 -2.54 0.98
C ILE A 63 3.07 -3.76 1.71
N ASP A 64 3.70 -3.58 2.88
CA ASP A 64 4.22 -4.69 3.68
C ASP A 64 3.12 -5.65 4.14
N MET A 65 1.96 -5.12 4.54
CA MET A 65 0.80 -5.95 4.89
C MET A 65 0.29 -6.75 3.69
N LEU A 66 0.20 -6.12 2.52
CA LEU A 66 -0.18 -6.81 1.29
C LEU A 66 0.82 -7.94 0.97
N ALA A 67 2.12 -7.67 1.08
CA ALA A 67 3.19 -8.64 0.87
C ALA A 67 3.04 -9.85 1.82
N LEU A 68 2.78 -9.60 3.10
CA LEU A 68 2.54 -10.64 4.10
C LEU A 68 1.35 -11.54 3.72
N HIS A 69 0.34 -10.98 3.08
CA HIS A 69 -0.84 -11.70 2.61
C HIS A 69 -0.73 -12.27 1.19
N ASN A 70 0.48 -12.34 0.62
CA ASN A 70 0.76 -12.86 -0.71
C ASN A 70 -0.02 -12.14 -1.83
N MET A 71 -0.36 -10.89 -1.62
CA MET A 71 -0.95 -10.03 -2.64
C MET A 71 0.12 -9.60 -3.65
N ASN A 72 -0.27 -9.35 -4.90
CA ASN A 72 0.66 -8.96 -5.97
C ASN A 72 0.21 -7.75 -6.78
N ARG A 73 -0.85 -7.10 -6.35
CA ARG A 73 -1.35 -5.86 -6.96
C ARG A 73 -1.71 -4.87 -5.88
N PHE A 74 -1.25 -3.63 -6.07
CA PHE A 74 -1.59 -2.51 -5.23
C PHE A 74 -2.25 -1.43 -6.10
N HIS A 75 -3.54 -1.17 -5.86
CA HIS A 75 -4.24 -0.05 -6.48
C HIS A 75 -4.12 1.17 -5.56
N TRP A 76 -3.26 2.08 -5.94
CA TRP A 76 -3.03 3.32 -5.22
C TRP A 76 -3.88 4.43 -5.84
N HIS A 77 -5.01 4.76 -5.20
CA HIS A 77 -5.98 5.74 -5.70
C HIS A 77 -5.56 7.15 -5.28
N LEU A 78 -4.90 7.85 -6.21
CA LEU A 78 -4.19 9.11 -5.95
C LEU A 78 -5.05 10.35 -6.16
N THR A 79 -6.11 10.26 -6.96
CA THR A 79 -6.84 11.46 -7.42
C THR A 79 -8.34 11.20 -7.44
N ASP A 80 -9.07 12.12 -6.84
CA ASP A 80 -10.53 12.18 -6.88
C ASP A 80 -10.98 13.61 -6.54
N ASP A 81 -12.28 13.89 -6.51
CA ASP A 81 -12.85 15.21 -6.24
C ASP A 81 -12.52 15.78 -4.85
N GLN A 82 -12.25 14.92 -3.83
CA GLN A 82 -11.87 15.36 -2.49
C GLN A 82 -10.37 15.68 -2.34
N GLY A 83 -9.54 15.36 -3.33
CA GLY A 83 -8.15 15.75 -3.31
C GLY A 83 -7.30 15.12 -4.41
N TRP A 84 -6.44 15.94 -4.97
CA TRP A 84 -5.39 15.54 -5.90
C TRP A 84 -4.10 15.27 -5.12
N ARG A 85 -3.58 14.06 -5.16
CA ARG A 85 -2.49 13.61 -4.26
C ARG A 85 -1.16 13.32 -4.93
N ILE A 86 -1.00 13.64 -6.21
CA ILE A 86 0.26 13.41 -6.93
C ILE A 86 0.73 14.68 -7.64
N GLU A 87 2.00 15.05 -7.44
CA GLU A 87 2.63 16.16 -8.14
C GLU A 87 2.74 15.88 -9.64
N ILE A 88 2.32 16.85 -10.46
CA ILE A 88 2.56 16.88 -11.90
C ILE A 88 3.43 18.09 -12.22
N LYS A 89 4.69 17.85 -12.59
CA LYS A 89 5.61 18.94 -12.98
C LYS A 89 5.03 19.68 -14.18
N GLY A 90 4.92 21.02 -14.05
CA GLY A 90 4.28 21.87 -15.06
C GLY A 90 2.80 22.17 -14.81
N LEU A 91 2.16 21.53 -13.82
CA LEU A 91 0.77 21.80 -13.40
C LEU A 91 0.69 21.98 -11.87
N PRO A 92 1.36 23.02 -11.32
CA PRO A 92 1.47 23.18 -9.87
C PRO A 92 0.13 23.37 -9.16
N GLU A 93 -0.85 23.97 -9.83
CA GLU A 93 -2.20 24.21 -9.28
C GLU A 93 -2.92 22.92 -8.85
N LEU A 94 -2.59 21.77 -9.47
CA LEU A 94 -3.14 20.47 -9.07
C LEU A 94 -2.78 20.10 -7.63
N THR A 95 -1.61 20.54 -7.15
CA THR A 95 -1.18 20.30 -5.76
C THR A 95 -1.33 21.53 -4.87
N GLU A 96 -1.10 22.74 -5.37
CA GLU A 96 -1.25 23.97 -4.59
C GLU A 96 -2.71 24.23 -4.18
N VAL A 97 -3.65 23.91 -5.06
CA VAL A 97 -5.10 24.05 -4.84
C VAL A 97 -5.77 22.69 -4.65
N GLY A 98 -5.61 21.80 -5.62
CA GLY A 98 -6.33 20.53 -5.67
C GLY A 98 -5.98 19.55 -4.54
N SER A 99 -4.83 19.69 -3.88
CA SER A 99 -4.48 18.85 -2.73
C SER A 99 -5.09 19.31 -1.41
N LYS A 100 -5.76 20.47 -1.37
CA LYS A 100 -6.23 21.12 -0.15
C LYS A 100 -7.74 21.25 -0.13
N ARG A 101 -8.32 21.20 1.06
CA ARG A 101 -9.73 21.52 1.31
C ARG A 101 -9.87 22.27 2.61
N THR A 102 -10.90 23.08 2.74
CA THR A 102 -11.14 23.94 3.93
C THR A 102 -11.63 23.14 5.12
N GLU A 103 -12.32 22.03 4.88
CA GLU A 103 -12.94 21.20 5.92
C GLU A 103 -13.22 19.79 5.40
N THR A 104 -13.44 18.86 6.30
CA THR A 104 -13.78 17.47 5.98
C THR A 104 -15.17 17.12 6.50
N VAL A 105 -15.96 16.40 5.70
CA VAL A 105 -17.25 15.87 6.14
C VAL A 105 -17.09 14.87 7.29
N ILE A 106 -17.88 15.02 8.33
CA ILE A 106 -17.90 14.11 9.49
C ILE A 106 -18.88 12.97 9.19
N GLY A 107 -18.36 11.78 9.01
CA GLY A 107 -19.15 10.60 8.65
C GLY A 107 -19.58 10.60 7.17
N HIS A 108 -20.40 9.62 6.79
CA HIS A 108 -20.83 9.45 5.41
C HIS A 108 -22.04 10.33 5.09
N ASN A 109 -21.87 11.26 4.16
CA ASN A 109 -22.96 12.15 3.64
C ASN A 109 -23.80 12.85 4.72
N SER A 110 -23.20 13.18 5.87
CA SER A 110 -23.94 13.74 7.02
C SER A 110 -24.32 15.21 6.84
N GLY A 111 -23.69 15.93 5.89
CA GLY A 111 -23.80 17.38 5.77
C GLY A 111 -23.16 18.16 6.92
N LYS A 112 -22.46 17.51 7.84
CA LYS A 112 -21.69 18.14 8.94
C LYS A 112 -20.21 18.11 8.60
N TYR A 113 -19.52 19.20 8.92
CA TYR A 113 -18.10 19.37 8.62
C TYR A 113 -17.30 19.67 9.89
N ASP A 114 -16.01 19.35 9.86
CA ASP A 114 -15.12 19.52 11.03
C ASP A 114 -14.51 20.92 11.13
N GLY A 115 -14.68 21.78 10.11
CA GLY A 115 -14.14 23.13 10.05
C GLY A 115 -12.60 23.20 10.08
N LYS A 116 -11.90 22.11 9.76
CA LYS A 116 -10.45 22.05 9.80
C LYS A 116 -9.86 21.92 8.40
N PRO A 117 -8.91 22.81 8.02
CA PRO A 117 -8.18 22.65 6.78
C PRO A 117 -7.46 21.30 6.72
N TYR A 118 -7.51 20.67 5.56
CA TYR A 118 -6.90 19.38 5.32
C TYR A 118 -6.21 19.35 3.95
N GLY A 119 -5.08 18.64 3.85
CA GLY A 119 -4.36 18.53 2.60
C GLY A 119 -3.15 17.62 2.70
N GLY A 120 -2.49 17.43 1.57
CA GLY A 120 -1.29 16.64 1.40
C GLY A 120 -1.22 16.05 0.00
N PHE A 121 -0.01 15.82 -0.47
CA PHE A 121 0.25 15.16 -1.76
C PHE A 121 1.61 14.50 -1.72
N PHE A 122 1.88 13.63 -2.66
CA PHE A 122 3.18 13.03 -2.89
C PHE A 122 3.92 13.79 -3.97
N THR A 123 5.18 14.11 -3.72
CA THR A 123 6.09 14.56 -4.77
C THR A 123 6.37 13.41 -5.75
N GLN A 124 6.90 13.72 -6.93
CA GLN A 124 7.29 12.67 -7.88
C GLN A 124 8.40 11.77 -7.31
N GLU A 125 9.28 12.33 -6.49
CA GLU A 125 10.35 11.61 -5.82
C GLU A 125 9.77 10.62 -4.78
N GLU A 126 8.82 11.05 -3.95
CA GLU A 126 8.12 10.16 -3.01
C GLU A 126 7.31 9.08 -3.72
N ALA A 127 6.67 9.41 -4.83
CA ALA A 127 5.97 8.43 -5.65
C ALA A 127 6.92 7.37 -6.22
N LYS A 128 8.09 7.78 -6.74
CA LYS A 128 9.13 6.85 -7.21
C LYS A 128 9.66 5.98 -6.08
N GLU A 129 9.86 6.55 -4.90
CA GLU A 129 10.29 5.82 -3.71
C GLU A 129 9.29 4.71 -3.34
N ILE A 130 7.99 5.02 -3.34
CA ILE A 130 6.93 4.04 -3.06
C ILE A 130 6.89 2.94 -4.13
N VAL A 131 7.02 3.31 -5.41
CA VAL A 131 7.05 2.34 -6.53
C VAL A 131 8.25 1.41 -6.42
N ALA A 132 9.45 1.96 -6.14
CA ALA A 132 10.65 1.15 -5.93
C ALA A 132 10.50 0.22 -4.73
N TYR A 133 9.97 0.73 -3.62
CA TYR A 133 9.69 -0.06 -2.41
C TYR A 133 8.72 -1.21 -2.68
N ALA A 134 7.67 -0.97 -3.48
CA ALA A 134 6.74 -2.00 -3.89
C ALA A 134 7.41 -3.05 -4.80
N ALA A 135 8.24 -2.63 -5.75
CA ALA A 135 8.93 -3.52 -6.68
C ALA A 135 9.83 -4.54 -5.94
N GLU A 136 10.53 -4.13 -4.89
CA GLU A 136 11.32 -5.02 -4.03
C GLU A 136 10.48 -6.13 -3.37
N ARG A 137 9.17 -5.97 -3.29
CA ARG A 137 8.20 -6.92 -2.72
C ARG A 137 7.40 -7.64 -3.79
N THR A 138 7.90 -7.65 -5.03
CA THR A 138 7.31 -8.33 -6.19
C THR A 138 5.93 -7.83 -6.62
N TYR A 139 5.62 -6.56 -6.30
CA TYR A 139 4.43 -5.92 -6.83
C TYR A 139 4.67 -5.37 -8.24
N HIS A 140 3.80 -5.73 -9.15
CA HIS A 140 3.67 -4.99 -10.40
C HIS A 140 2.59 -3.94 -10.19
N GLY A 141 3.02 -2.71 -9.92
CA GLY A 141 2.10 -1.58 -9.76
C GLY A 141 1.41 -1.25 -11.07
N TYR A 142 0.09 -1.08 -11.00
CA TYR A 142 -0.64 -0.28 -11.98
C TYR A 142 -1.31 0.86 -11.20
N SER A 143 -1.03 2.07 -11.64
CA SER A 143 -1.76 3.29 -11.29
C SER A 143 -3.11 3.29 -12.00
#